data_454eea3c655534c8bd8013de382b4924
#
_entry.id   454eea3c655534c8bd8013de382b4924
#
_cell.length_a   1.000
_cell.length_b   1.000
_cell.length_c   1.000
_cell.angle_alpha   90.00
_cell.angle_beta   90.00
_cell.angle_gamma   90.00
#
_symmetry.space_group_name_H-M   'P 1'
#
loop_
_entity.id
_entity.type
_entity.pdbx_description
1 polymer ?
#
loop_
_entity_poly.entity_id
_entity_poly.type
_entity_poly.pdbx_seq_one_letter_code
_entity_poly.pdbx_strand_id
1 'polypeptide(L)'
;IVHWEIRESMTEQDVETIIQRAREKFPERAPRIISDNGPQFIAKDFKTFVRLCGMTHVRTSPYYPQSNGKLERWHGSIKRECIRPAAIDSLDDARRRVAEYVRHYNESRLHSAIGYVTPVDKLAGLEEVIFAERDRKLEEARDRRQRARQAERMVA
;
A
#
# COMPACT_ATOMS: atom_id res chain seq x y z
N ILE A 1 1.63 -2.85 0.02
CA ILE A 1 2.11 -3.28 1.36
C ILE A 1 3.18 -4.33 1.12
N VAL A 2 4.40 -4.10 1.61
CA VAL A 2 5.54 -5.00 1.38
C VAL A 2 5.51 -6.19 2.33
N HIS A 3 5.31 -5.92 3.61
CA HIS A 3 5.22 -6.94 4.66
C HIS A 3 4.30 -6.47 5.79
N TRP A 4 3.70 -7.39 6.51
CA TRP A 4 2.82 -7.15 7.63
C TRP A 4 2.80 -8.34 8.57
N GLU A 5 2.52 -8.11 9.83
CA GLU A 5 2.28 -9.14 10.84
C GLU A 5 1.17 -8.72 11.79
N ILE A 6 0.52 -9.68 12.40
CA ILE A 6 -0.43 -9.49 13.50
C ILE A 6 0.06 -10.30 14.68
N ARG A 7 0.22 -9.64 15.81
CA ARG A 7 0.68 -10.21 17.08
C ARG A 7 -0.14 -9.64 18.23
N GLU A 8 -0.19 -10.35 19.35
CA GLU A 8 -0.85 -9.89 20.58
C GLU A 8 -0.07 -8.76 21.25
N SER A 9 1.26 -8.78 21.13
CA SER A 9 2.15 -7.72 21.60
C SER A 9 3.24 -7.48 20.57
N MET A 10 3.92 -6.34 20.65
CA MET A 10 5.00 -5.98 19.74
C MET A 10 6.20 -5.45 20.53
N THR A 11 7.31 -6.12 20.39
CA THR A 11 8.61 -5.74 20.94
C THR A 11 9.47 -5.03 19.88
N GLU A 12 10.61 -4.50 20.28
CA GLU A 12 11.62 -3.95 19.38
C GLU A 12 12.13 -5.01 18.38
N GLN A 13 12.45 -6.21 18.86
CA GLN A 13 12.91 -7.32 18.02
C GLN A 13 11.87 -7.76 16.99
N ASP A 14 10.58 -7.66 17.32
CA ASP A 14 9.50 -7.93 16.36
C ASP A 14 9.53 -6.95 15.20
N VAL A 15 9.74 -5.65 15.49
CA VAL A 15 9.86 -4.61 14.46
C VAL A 15 11.09 -4.84 13.58
N GLU A 16 12.24 -5.17 14.16
CA GLU A 16 13.45 -5.52 13.40
C GLU A 16 13.22 -6.72 12.49
N THR A 17 12.57 -7.77 13.01
CA THR A 17 12.20 -8.96 12.23
C THR A 17 11.29 -8.62 11.06
N ILE A 18 10.28 -7.78 11.26
CA ILE A 18 9.36 -7.33 10.20
C ILE A 18 10.11 -6.57 9.11
N ILE A 19 11.01 -5.68 9.49
CA ILE A 19 11.84 -4.91 8.54
C ILE A 19 12.79 -5.84 7.80
N GLN A 20 13.42 -6.80 8.47
CA GLN A 20 14.30 -7.76 7.85
C GLN A 20 13.56 -8.62 6.81
N ARG A 21 12.39 -9.13 7.14
CA ARG A 21 11.53 -9.88 6.19
C ARG A 21 11.07 -9.04 5.01
N ALA A 22 10.83 -7.75 5.22
CA ALA A 22 10.51 -6.82 4.12
C ALA A 22 11.72 -6.62 3.20
N ARG A 23 12.94 -6.52 3.75
CA ARG A 23 14.20 -6.42 2.97
C ARG A 23 14.48 -7.66 2.15
N GLU A 24 14.25 -8.84 2.69
CA GLU A 24 14.45 -10.11 1.98
C GLU A 24 13.64 -10.20 0.69
N LYS A 25 12.49 -9.53 0.64
CA LYS A 25 11.68 -9.42 -0.59
C LYS A 25 12.25 -8.44 -1.62
N PHE A 26 13.04 -7.46 -1.17
CA PHE A 26 13.61 -6.39 -2.00
C PHE A 26 15.04 -6.06 -1.55
N PRO A 27 16.00 -6.98 -1.71
CA PRO A 27 17.34 -6.86 -1.14
C PRO A 27 18.12 -5.65 -1.67
N GLU A 28 17.86 -5.25 -2.91
CA GLU A 28 18.52 -4.12 -3.58
C GLU A 28 17.96 -2.74 -3.13
N ARG A 29 16.97 -2.73 -2.23
CA ARG A 29 16.31 -1.47 -1.83
C ARG A 29 16.68 -1.11 -0.38
N ALA A 30 17.10 0.14 -0.20
CA ALA A 30 17.36 0.73 1.12
C ALA A 30 16.37 1.89 1.38
N PRO A 31 15.12 1.60 1.73
CA PRO A 31 14.10 2.62 1.90
C PRO A 31 14.35 3.46 3.16
N ARG A 32 13.80 4.68 3.16
CA ARG A 32 13.67 5.48 4.38
C ARG A 32 12.51 4.94 5.21
N ILE A 33 12.78 4.60 6.46
CA ILE A 33 11.76 4.22 7.44
C ILE A 33 11.21 5.46 8.09
N ILE A 34 9.89 5.61 8.10
CA ILE A 34 9.19 6.67 8.83
C ILE A 34 8.35 5.99 9.90
N SER A 35 8.54 6.40 11.15
CA SER A 35 7.76 5.89 12.28
C SER A 35 7.27 7.02 13.18
N ASP A 36 6.36 6.71 14.07
CA ASP A 36 6.05 7.54 15.24
C ASP A 36 7.16 7.47 16.30
N ASN A 37 6.89 7.99 17.49
CA ASN A 37 7.81 7.98 18.63
C ASN A 37 7.52 6.81 19.58
N GLY A 38 6.98 5.70 19.10
CA GLY A 38 6.79 4.50 19.91
C GLY A 38 8.11 4.01 20.51
N PRO A 39 8.08 3.39 21.72
CA PRO A 39 9.28 2.96 22.45
C PRO A 39 10.18 2.06 21.59
N GLN A 40 9.60 1.17 20.79
CA GLN A 40 10.29 0.25 19.88
C GLN A 40 11.11 0.95 18.79
N PHE A 41 10.78 2.20 18.43
CA PHE A 41 11.48 2.97 17.38
C PHE A 41 12.51 3.96 17.94
N ILE A 42 12.48 4.23 19.23
CA ILE A 42 13.47 5.13 19.87
C ILE A 42 14.64 4.38 20.47
N ALA A 43 14.54 3.07 20.63
CA ALA A 43 15.56 2.21 21.19
C ALA A 43 16.89 2.32 20.44
N LYS A 44 17.97 2.12 21.15
CA LYS A 44 19.33 2.24 20.61
C LYS A 44 19.64 1.15 19.61
N ASP A 45 19.17 -0.07 19.91
CA ASP A 45 19.44 -1.25 19.09
C ASP A 45 18.70 -1.16 17.77
N PHE A 46 17.45 -0.72 17.75
CA PHE A 46 16.71 -0.42 16.53
C PHE A 46 17.44 0.57 15.61
N LYS A 47 17.97 1.66 16.17
CA LYS A 47 18.73 2.66 15.38
C LYS A 47 20.01 2.05 14.79
N THR A 48 20.68 1.21 15.56
CA THR A 48 21.88 0.50 15.13
C THR A 48 21.56 -0.48 14.02
N PHE A 49 20.50 -1.27 14.17
CA PHE A 49 19.99 -2.19 13.16
C PHE A 49 19.70 -1.48 11.84
N VAL A 50 18.91 -0.41 11.86
CA VAL A 50 18.54 0.35 10.65
C VAL A 50 19.79 0.87 9.92
N ARG A 51 20.76 1.40 10.67
CA ARG A 51 22.03 1.89 10.12
C ARG A 51 22.87 0.77 9.48
N LEU A 52 23.00 -0.36 10.16
CA LEU A 52 23.71 -1.56 9.62
C LEU A 52 23.05 -2.10 8.36
N CYS A 53 21.74 -1.93 8.23
CA CYS A 53 20.98 -2.28 7.03
C CYS A 53 21.11 -1.27 5.88
N GLY A 54 21.92 -0.21 6.03
CA GLY A 54 22.06 0.84 5.03
C GLY A 54 20.82 1.72 4.84
N MET A 55 19.86 1.64 5.77
CA MET A 55 18.60 2.39 5.72
C MET A 55 18.68 3.65 6.56
N THR A 56 17.77 4.58 6.32
CA THR A 56 17.59 5.79 7.15
C THR A 56 16.29 5.71 7.92
N HIS A 57 16.31 6.24 9.14
CA HIS A 57 15.12 6.33 9.99
C HIS A 57 14.78 7.77 10.29
N VAL A 58 13.53 8.14 10.06
CA VAL A 58 12.97 9.47 10.38
C VAL A 58 11.77 9.27 11.29
N ARG A 59 11.81 9.90 12.45
CA ARG A 59 10.67 9.92 13.37
C ARG A 59 9.78 11.11 13.05
N THR A 60 8.47 10.89 13.11
CA THR A 60 7.50 11.96 12.94
C THR A 60 7.57 12.92 14.14
N SER A 61 7.46 14.21 13.85
CA SER A 61 7.34 15.20 14.93
C SER A 61 5.95 15.09 15.56
N PRO A 62 5.84 15.18 16.90
CA PRO A 62 4.54 15.24 17.58
C PRO A 62 3.62 16.35 17.07
N TYR A 63 4.21 17.44 16.54
CA TYR A 63 3.50 18.62 16.04
C TYR A 63 3.25 18.61 14.52
N TYR A 64 3.64 17.52 13.83
CA TYR A 64 3.46 17.41 12.38
C TYR A 64 2.87 16.03 11.99
N PRO A 65 1.61 15.79 12.32
CA PRO A 65 0.97 14.48 12.10
C PRO A 65 0.85 14.11 10.61
N GLN A 66 0.92 15.07 9.69
CA GLN A 66 0.81 14.83 8.24
C GLN A 66 1.89 13.88 7.70
N SER A 67 3.03 13.77 8.35
CA SER A 67 4.11 12.86 7.94
C SER A 67 3.72 11.38 8.03
N ASN A 68 2.72 11.03 8.84
CA ASN A 68 2.21 9.67 8.99
C ASN A 68 0.84 9.42 8.32
N GLY A 69 0.31 10.43 7.62
CA GLY A 69 -1.04 10.39 7.04
C GLY A 69 -1.29 9.24 6.06
N LYS A 70 -0.26 8.70 5.41
CA LYS A 70 -0.39 7.51 4.55
C LYS A 70 -0.67 6.25 5.37
N LEU A 71 0.03 6.09 6.48
CA LEU A 71 -0.16 4.97 7.41
C LEU A 71 -1.51 5.07 8.12
N GLU A 72 -1.89 6.26 8.57
CA GLU A 72 -3.21 6.51 9.18
C GLU A 72 -4.35 6.20 8.22
N ARG A 73 -4.24 6.61 6.97
CA ARG A 73 -5.21 6.27 5.92
C ARG A 73 -5.29 4.77 5.68
N TRP A 74 -4.15 4.09 5.66
CA TRP A 74 -4.09 2.63 5.57
C TRP A 74 -4.81 1.98 6.74
N HIS A 75 -4.53 2.40 7.98
CA HIS A 75 -5.20 1.89 9.16
C HIS A 75 -6.71 2.16 9.13
N GLY A 76 -7.13 3.33 8.65
CA GLY A 76 -8.54 3.66 8.44
C GLY A 76 -9.22 2.73 7.44
N SER A 77 -8.55 2.42 6.33
CA SER A 77 -9.06 1.54 5.29
C SER A 77 -9.21 0.10 5.78
N ILE A 78 -8.15 -0.49 6.36
CA ILE A 78 -8.20 -1.88 6.83
C ILE A 78 -9.23 -2.05 7.97
N LYS A 79 -9.33 -1.08 8.89
CA LYS A 79 -10.34 -1.10 9.95
C LYS A 79 -11.77 -1.09 9.39
N ARG A 80 -12.03 -0.23 8.42
CA ARG A 80 -13.38 -0.07 7.84
C ARG A 80 -13.76 -1.23 6.90
N GLU A 81 -12.81 -1.69 6.10
CA GLU A 81 -13.09 -2.58 4.98
C GLU A 81 -12.84 -4.07 5.30
N CYS A 82 -12.00 -4.35 6.31
CA CYS A 82 -11.64 -5.72 6.69
C CYS A 82 -12.06 -6.07 8.12
N ILE A 83 -11.65 -5.24 9.11
CA ILE A 83 -11.75 -5.65 10.52
C ILE A 83 -13.17 -5.46 11.06
N ARG A 84 -13.77 -4.28 10.86
CA ARG A 84 -15.11 -3.97 11.42
C ARG A 84 -16.25 -4.79 10.84
N PRO A 85 -16.28 -5.12 9.53
CA PRO A 85 -17.33 -5.95 8.95
C PRO A 85 -17.22 -7.42 9.32
N ALA A 86 -16.05 -7.85 9.81
CA ALA A 86 -15.78 -9.25 10.12
C ALA A 86 -15.98 -9.53 11.61
N ALA A 87 -16.73 -10.57 11.95
CA ALA A 87 -16.66 -11.18 13.26
C ALA A 87 -15.34 -11.95 13.34
N ILE A 88 -14.34 -11.40 13.99
CA ILE A 88 -13.02 -12.02 14.16
C ILE A 88 -13.01 -12.79 15.45
N ASP A 89 -12.89 -14.11 15.37
CA ASP A 89 -13.02 -15.01 16.52
C ASP A 89 -11.66 -15.41 17.11
N SER A 90 -10.59 -15.30 16.33
CA SER A 90 -9.25 -15.72 16.74
C SER A 90 -8.15 -14.93 16.04
N LEU A 91 -6.92 -15.04 16.56
CA LEU A 91 -5.75 -14.46 15.94
C LEU A 91 -5.48 -15.05 14.54
N ASP A 92 -5.74 -16.32 14.35
CA ASP A 92 -5.54 -16.99 13.06
C ASP A 92 -6.63 -16.58 12.05
N ASP A 93 -7.86 -16.38 12.48
CA ASP A 93 -8.90 -15.80 11.63
C ASP A 93 -8.54 -14.36 11.24
N ALA A 94 -8.04 -13.56 12.17
CA ALA A 94 -7.54 -12.22 11.90
C ALA A 94 -6.42 -12.23 10.84
N ARG A 95 -5.45 -13.12 10.99
CA ARG A 95 -4.32 -13.27 10.03
C ARG A 95 -4.81 -13.66 8.65
N ARG A 96 -5.73 -14.62 8.54
CA ARG A 96 -6.30 -15.05 7.27
C ARG A 96 -7.01 -13.91 6.55
N ARG A 97 -7.91 -13.21 7.24
CA ARG A 97 -8.67 -12.09 6.67
C ARG A 97 -7.80 -10.92 6.25
N VAL A 98 -6.82 -10.58 7.07
CA VAL A 98 -5.85 -9.52 6.72
C VAL A 98 -4.97 -9.94 5.54
N ALA A 99 -4.60 -11.22 5.43
CA ALA A 99 -3.87 -11.74 4.26
C ALA A 99 -4.66 -11.56 2.96
N GLU A 100 -5.94 -11.93 2.97
CA GLU A 100 -6.84 -11.76 1.82
C GLU A 100 -7.01 -10.28 1.47
N TYR A 101 -7.22 -9.43 2.48
CA TYR A 101 -7.37 -8.00 2.28
C TYR A 101 -6.08 -7.35 1.74
N VAL A 102 -4.91 -7.70 2.26
CA VAL A 102 -3.62 -7.17 1.78
C VAL A 102 -3.36 -7.61 0.34
N ARG A 103 -3.69 -8.84 -0.03
CA ARG A 103 -3.60 -9.30 -1.41
C ARG A 103 -4.50 -8.49 -2.32
N HIS A 104 -5.79 -8.35 -1.97
CA HIS A 104 -6.71 -7.49 -2.71
C HIS A 104 -6.23 -6.04 -2.82
N TYR A 105 -5.73 -5.47 -1.73
CA TYR A 105 -5.20 -4.11 -1.69
C TYR A 105 -4.01 -3.91 -2.63
N ASN A 106 -3.12 -4.89 -2.71
CA ASN A 106 -1.91 -4.79 -3.53
C ASN A 106 -2.16 -5.12 -5.01
N GLU A 107 -3.03 -6.10 -5.30
CA GLU A 107 -3.16 -6.70 -6.63
C GLU A 107 -4.41 -6.25 -7.40
N SER A 108 -5.46 -5.81 -6.71
CA SER A 108 -6.76 -5.51 -7.34
C SER A 108 -7.23 -4.08 -7.11
N ARG A 109 -6.93 -3.50 -5.95
CA ARG A 109 -7.43 -2.18 -5.60
C ARG A 109 -6.69 -1.08 -6.35
N LEU A 110 -7.45 -0.24 -7.05
CA LEU A 110 -6.92 0.94 -7.73
C LEU A 110 -6.76 2.10 -6.73
N HIS A 111 -5.63 2.82 -6.84
CA HIS A 111 -5.28 3.91 -5.93
C HIS A 111 -5.12 5.23 -6.66
N SER A 112 -5.97 6.20 -6.34
CA SER A 112 -5.94 7.53 -6.97
C SER A 112 -4.59 8.25 -6.81
N ALA A 113 -3.93 8.08 -5.67
CA ALA A 113 -2.63 8.69 -5.39
C ALA A 113 -1.47 8.20 -6.30
N ILE A 114 -1.67 7.10 -7.02
CA ILE A 114 -0.70 6.54 -7.98
C ILE A 114 -1.31 6.37 -9.38
N GLY A 115 -2.31 7.20 -9.74
CA GLY A 115 -2.90 7.20 -11.08
C GLY A 115 -3.90 6.07 -11.33
N TYR A 116 -4.58 5.57 -10.29
CA TYR A 116 -5.54 4.46 -10.41
C TYR A 116 -4.95 3.18 -10.99
N VAL A 117 -3.71 2.87 -10.62
CA VAL A 117 -3.10 1.55 -10.80
C VAL A 117 -3.03 0.81 -9.47
N THR A 118 -2.70 -0.48 -9.50
CA THR A 118 -2.47 -1.24 -8.27
C THR A 118 -1.07 -1.00 -7.71
N PRO A 119 -0.83 -1.19 -6.42
CA PRO A 119 0.51 -1.13 -5.85
C PRO A 119 1.52 -2.08 -6.50
N VAL A 120 1.07 -3.27 -6.92
CA VAL A 120 1.93 -4.25 -7.61
C VAL A 120 2.32 -3.73 -9.00
N ASP A 121 1.37 -3.22 -9.79
CA ASP A 121 1.65 -2.64 -11.11
C ASP A 121 2.63 -1.47 -11.01
N LYS A 122 2.41 -0.59 -10.02
CA LYS A 122 3.31 0.55 -9.77
C LYS A 122 4.72 0.11 -9.40
N LEU A 123 4.84 -0.91 -8.55
CA LEU A 123 6.12 -1.46 -8.13
C LEU A 123 6.87 -2.14 -9.30
N ALA A 124 6.12 -2.76 -10.20
CA ALA A 124 6.64 -3.37 -11.42
C ALA A 124 6.97 -2.35 -12.54
N GLY A 125 6.66 -1.06 -12.35
CA GLY A 125 6.89 -0.01 -13.35
C GLY A 125 5.96 -0.07 -14.56
N LEU A 126 4.77 -0.68 -14.40
CA LEU A 126 3.80 -0.89 -15.46
C LEU A 126 2.83 0.27 -15.67
N GLU A 127 2.92 1.33 -14.85
CA GLU A 127 1.95 2.43 -14.87
C GLU A 127 1.83 3.11 -16.23
N GLU A 128 2.93 3.38 -16.93
CA GLU A 128 2.91 4.05 -18.22
C GLU A 128 2.20 3.20 -19.29
N VAL A 129 2.44 1.90 -19.28
CA VAL A 129 1.76 0.96 -20.20
C VAL A 129 0.26 0.92 -19.92
N ILE A 130 -0.12 0.89 -18.64
CA ILE A 130 -1.52 0.89 -18.23
C ILE A 130 -2.20 2.21 -18.61
N PHE A 131 -1.51 3.35 -18.47
CA PHE A 131 -2.04 4.66 -18.86
C PHE A 131 -2.26 4.74 -20.37
N ALA A 132 -1.26 4.37 -21.17
CA ALA A 132 -1.37 4.37 -22.63
C ALA A 132 -2.53 3.48 -23.12
N GLU A 133 -2.69 2.29 -22.54
CA GLU A 133 -3.79 1.38 -22.90
C GLU A 133 -5.16 1.94 -22.48
N ARG A 134 -5.24 2.62 -21.35
CA ARG A 134 -6.44 3.30 -20.88
C ARG A 134 -6.84 4.43 -21.81
N ASP A 135 -5.89 5.25 -22.24
CA ASP A 135 -6.11 6.37 -23.14
C ASP A 135 -6.57 5.87 -24.52
N ARG A 136 -5.93 4.83 -25.07
CA ARG A 136 -6.36 4.16 -26.29
C ARG A 136 -7.81 3.69 -26.22
N LYS A 137 -8.20 3.00 -25.15
CA LYS A 137 -9.58 2.53 -24.95
C LYS A 137 -10.58 3.68 -24.82
N LEU A 138 -10.19 4.79 -24.22
CA LEU A 138 -11.04 5.98 -24.11
C LEU A 138 -11.25 6.65 -25.47
N GLU A 139 -10.22 6.74 -26.29
CA GLU A 139 -10.32 7.25 -27.67
C GLU A 139 -11.24 6.38 -28.51
N GLU A 140 -11.00 5.07 -28.55
CA GLU A 140 -11.87 4.13 -29.27
C GLU A 140 -13.34 4.22 -28.85
N ALA A 141 -13.58 4.40 -27.54
CA ALA A 141 -14.94 4.55 -27.03
C ALA A 141 -15.57 5.90 -27.41
N ARG A 142 -14.78 6.97 -27.55
CA ARG A 142 -15.24 8.27 -28.08
C ARG A 142 -15.62 8.17 -29.54
N ASP A 143 -14.77 7.55 -30.35
CA ASP A 143 -14.98 7.36 -31.77
C ASP A 143 -16.23 6.51 -32.04
N ARG A 144 -16.41 5.40 -31.32
CA ARG A 144 -17.63 4.58 -31.43
C ARG A 144 -18.87 5.39 -31.13
N ARG A 145 -18.89 6.20 -30.09
CA ARG A 145 -20.03 7.06 -29.74
C ARG A 145 -20.27 8.13 -30.78
N GLN A 146 -19.24 8.71 -31.37
CA GLN A 146 -19.36 9.71 -32.42
C GLN A 146 -19.98 9.11 -33.69
N ARG A 147 -19.48 7.94 -34.12
CA ARG A 147 -20.03 7.20 -35.28
C ARG A 147 -21.48 6.82 -35.08
N ALA A 148 -21.85 6.32 -33.90
CA ALA A 148 -23.25 5.98 -33.60
C ALA A 148 -24.17 7.20 -33.70
N ARG A 149 -23.79 8.36 -33.13
CA ARG A 149 -24.55 9.61 -33.24
C ARG A 149 -24.69 10.12 -34.69
N GLN A 150 -23.63 9.94 -35.50
CA GLN A 150 -23.69 10.34 -36.92
C GLN A 150 -24.64 9.44 -37.70
N ALA A 151 -24.60 8.11 -37.48
CA ALA A 151 -25.52 7.15 -38.11
C ALA A 151 -26.99 7.43 -37.75
N GLU A 152 -27.28 7.72 -36.48
CA GLU A 152 -28.65 8.09 -36.04
C GLU A 152 -29.17 9.36 -36.72
N ARG A 153 -28.28 10.36 -36.94
CA ARG A 153 -28.65 11.61 -37.63
C ARG A 153 -28.89 11.44 -39.13
N MET A 154 -28.33 10.40 -39.74
CA MET A 154 -28.53 10.14 -41.16
C MET A 154 -29.79 9.34 -41.46
N VAL A 155 -30.41 8.74 -40.43
CA VAL A 155 -31.62 7.92 -40.53
C VAL A 155 -32.87 8.72 -40.10
N ALA A 156 -32.71 9.82 -39.43
CA ALA A 156 -33.79 10.73 -39.00
C ALA A 156 -34.02 11.87 -40.00
#